data_50437a00e4f67242a900fd49d68fd0ea
#
_entry.id   50437a00e4f67242a900fd49d68fd0ea
#
_cell.length_a   1.000
_cell.length_b   1.000
_cell.length_c   1.000
_cell.angle_alpha   90.00
_cell.angle_beta   90.00
_cell.angle_gamma   90.00
#
_symmetry.space_group_name_H-M   'P 1'
#
loop_
_entity.id
_entity.type
_entity.pdbx_description
1 polymer ?
#
loop_
_entity_poly.entity_id
_entity_poly.type
_entity_poly.pdbx_seq_one_letter_code
_entity_poly.pdbx_strand_id
1 'polypeptide(L)'
;PWLERIRDAAFSLERKSEVGIIICSALKKKYRDLIREGNGNVKFLFLEGSFELVLERMKQRKGHYMKIDMLKSQFETLEVPGQYESDVIHVDISGSFEQVVERCVEVLKPLI
;
A
#
# COMPACT_ATOMS: atom_id res chain seq x y z
N PRO A 1 -16.00 -7.64 -3.93
CA PRO A 1 -16.74 -6.67 -3.10
C PRO A 1 -15.84 -5.73 -2.31
N TRP A 2 -14.78 -6.24 -1.63
CA TRP A 2 -13.91 -5.39 -0.85
C TRP A 2 -13.14 -4.39 -1.72
N LEU A 3 -12.55 -4.88 -2.80
CA LEU A 3 -11.78 -4.03 -3.71
C LEU A 3 -12.67 -3.04 -4.44
N GLU A 4 -13.89 -3.44 -4.76
CA GLU A 4 -14.87 -2.55 -5.39
C GLU A 4 -15.26 -1.42 -4.45
N ARG A 5 -15.36 -1.68 -3.15
CA ARG A 5 -15.63 -0.65 -2.16
C ARG A 5 -14.49 0.36 -2.06
N ILE A 6 -13.25 -0.13 -2.15
CA ILE A 6 -12.07 0.74 -2.16
C ILE A 6 -12.08 1.61 -3.42
N ARG A 7 -12.37 1.02 -4.57
CA ARG A 7 -12.50 1.74 -5.83
C ARG A 7 -13.55 2.83 -5.73
N ASP A 8 -14.71 2.51 -5.18
CA ASP A 8 -15.82 3.46 -5.05
C ASP A 8 -15.51 4.57 -4.05
N ALA A 9 -14.80 4.25 -2.97
CA ALA A 9 -14.36 5.25 -2.01
C ALA A 9 -13.38 6.24 -2.66
N ALA A 10 -12.43 5.74 -3.45
CA ALA A 10 -11.49 6.58 -4.19
C ALA A 10 -12.23 7.47 -5.20
N PHE A 11 -13.21 6.92 -5.89
CA PHE A 11 -14.03 7.67 -6.83
C PHE A 11 -14.77 8.81 -6.13
N SER A 12 -15.34 8.54 -4.97
CA SER A 12 -16.06 9.54 -4.19
C SER A 12 -15.15 10.68 -3.76
N LEU A 13 -13.96 10.37 -3.27
CA LEU A 13 -12.97 11.38 -2.88
C LEU A 13 -12.57 12.26 -4.05
N GLU A 14 -12.33 11.65 -5.21
CA GLU A 14 -11.95 12.39 -6.41
C GLU A 14 -13.06 13.34 -6.87
N ARG A 15 -14.31 12.88 -6.84
CA ARG A 15 -15.48 13.70 -7.21
C ARG A 15 -15.65 14.91 -6.29
N LYS A 16 -15.30 14.76 -5.02
CA LYS A 16 -15.41 15.84 -4.03
C LYS A 16 -14.17 16.72 -3.95
N SER A 17 -13.15 16.41 -4.75
CA SER A 17 -11.84 17.07 -4.67
C SER A 17 -11.23 16.97 -3.28
N GLU A 18 -11.42 15.84 -2.63
CA GLU A 18 -10.88 15.55 -1.30
C GLU A 18 -9.72 14.56 -1.41
N VAL A 19 -8.81 14.63 -0.43
CA VAL A 19 -7.70 13.68 -0.31
C VAL A 19 -8.02 12.67 0.78
N GLY A 20 -7.83 11.39 0.48
CA GLY A 20 -8.00 10.33 1.46
C GLY A 20 -6.87 9.32 1.37
N ILE A 21 -6.62 8.65 2.47
CA ILE A 21 -5.63 7.57 2.56
C ILE A 21 -6.37 6.30 2.93
N ILE A 22 -6.19 5.26 2.10
CA ILE A 22 -6.85 3.98 2.30
C ILE A 22 -5.77 2.91 2.44
N ILE A 23 -5.87 2.11 3.48
CA ILE A 23 -4.93 1.02 3.73
C ILE A 23 -5.52 -0.28 3.19
N CYS A 24 -4.78 -0.97 2.34
CA CYS A 24 -5.21 -2.25 1.81
C CYS A 24 -4.02 -3.10 1.37
N SER A 25 -4.28 -4.40 1.22
CA SER A 25 -3.29 -5.36 0.71
C SER A 25 -3.61 -5.69 -0.75
N ALA A 26 -3.31 -4.76 -1.65
CA ALA A 26 -3.52 -4.97 -3.08
C ALA A 26 -2.35 -5.75 -3.68
N LEU A 27 -2.26 -7.04 -3.34
CA LEU A 27 -1.09 -7.87 -3.62
C LEU A 27 -0.87 -8.20 -5.10
N LYS A 28 -1.93 -8.24 -5.89
CA LYS A 28 -1.83 -8.56 -7.31
C LYS A 28 -2.14 -7.36 -8.16
N LYS A 29 -1.50 -7.29 -9.32
CA LYS A 29 -1.73 -6.20 -10.27
C LYS A 29 -3.21 -6.08 -10.64
N LYS A 30 -3.91 -7.21 -10.84
CA LYS A 30 -5.33 -7.18 -11.17
C LYS A 30 -6.17 -6.55 -10.07
N TYR A 31 -5.75 -6.64 -8.82
CA TYR A 31 -6.44 -6.00 -7.71
C TYR A 31 -6.21 -4.48 -7.73
N ARG A 32 -4.98 -4.06 -8.02
CA ARG A 32 -4.67 -2.65 -8.18
C ARG A 32 -5.39 -2.05 -9.38
N ASP A 33 -5.45 -2.80 -10.49
CA ASP A 33 -6.16 -2.37 -11.68
C ASP A 33 -7.66 -2.17 -11.42
N LEU A 34 -8.25 -3.01 -10.59
CA LEU A 34 -9.66 -2.86 -10.21
C LEU A 34 -9.88 -1.55 -9.44
N ILE A 35 -8.97 -1.21 -8.52
CA ILE A 35 -9.05 0.04 -7.77
C ILE A 35 -8.89 1.25 -8.70
N ARG A 36 -8.02 1.14 -9.71
CA ARG A 36 -7.79 2.20 -10.69
C ARG A 36 -8.98 2.46 -11.61
N GLU A 37 -9.82 1.46 -11.78
CA GLU A 37 -10.92 1.50 -12.74
C GLU A 37 -11.84 2.70 -12.49
N GLY A 38 -11.93 3.59 -13.48
CA GLY A 38 -12.72 4.81 -13.38
C GLY A 38 -12.11 5.93 -12.55
N ASN A 39 -10.91 5.74 -12.00
CA ASN A 39 -10.24 6.72 -11.14
C ASN A 39 -8.99 7.27 -11.82
N GLY A 40 -8.84 8.59 -11.86
CA GLY A 40 -7.72 9.25 -12.51
C GLY A 40 -6.61 9.71 -11.57
N ASN A 41 -6.89 9.83 -10.28
CA ASN A 41 -5.97 10.41 -9.30
C ASN A 41 -5.57 9.47 -8.16
N VAL A 42 -5.61 8.18 -8.41
CA VAL A 42 -5.16 7.19 -7.43
C VAL A 42 -3.65 7.05 -7.51
N LYS A 43 -3.00 7.12 -6.36
CA LYS A 43 -1.56 6.81 -6.22
C LYS A 43 -1.42 5.72 -5.17
N PHE A 44 -0.50 4.80 -5.43
CA PHE A 44 -0.21 3.71 -4.50
C PHE A 44 1.13 3.94 -3.85
N LEU A 45 1.17 3.87 -2.53
CA LEU A 45 2.43 3.81 -1.80
C LEU A 45 2.70 2.34 -1.49
N PHE A 46 3.68 1.77 -2.17
CA PHE A 46 4.09 0.40 -1.92
C PHE A 46 5.17 0.40 -0.85
N LEU A 47 4.79 -0.04 0.35
CA LEU A 47 5.70 -0.11 1.49
C LEU A 47 6.53 -1.39 1.35
N GLU A 48 7.76 -1.23 0.95
CA GLU A 48 8.62 -2.32 0.51
C GLU A 48 9.64 -2.71 1.58
N GLY A 49 9.66 -3.99 1.94
CA GLY A 49 10.63 -4.52 2.89
C GLY A 49 10.80 -6.02 2.66
N SER A 50 11.93 -6.55 3.14
CA SER A 50 12.18 -7.98 3.07
C SER A 50 11.23 -8.73 4.00
N PHE A 51 11.05 -10.03 3.72
CA PHE A 51 10.28 -10.91 4.61
C PHE A 51 10.81 -10.84 6.04
N GLU A 52 12.12 -10.89 6.20
CA GLU A 52 12.76 -10.87 7.51
C GLU A 52 12.49 -9.57 8.27
N LEU A 53 12.54 -8.44 7.59
CA LEU A 53 12.26 -7.15 8.19
C LEU A 53 10.80 -7.04 8.63
N VAL A 54 9.88 -7.46 7.78
CA VAL A 54 8.45 -7.42 8.09
C VAL A 54 8.14 -8.35 9.27
N LEU A 55 8.71 -9.56 9.25
CA LEU A 55 8.54 -10.52 10.34
C LEU A 55 9.03 -9.96 11.66
N GLU A 56 10.19 -9.32 11.67
CA GLU A 56 10.77 -8.68 12.85
C GLU A 56 9.82 -7.60 13.40
N ARG A 57 9.30 -6.75 12.51
CA ARG A 57 8.37 -5.70 12.88
C ARG A 57 7.08 -6.25 13.48
N MET A 58 6.57 -7.34 12.94
CA MET A 58 5.36 -7.99 13.44
C MET A 58 5.55 -8.55 14.85
N LYS A 59 6.71 -9.13 15.13
CA LYS A 59 7.04 -9.65 16.45
C LYS A 59 7.03 -8.57 17.52
N GLN A 60 7.35 -7.34 17.15
CA GLN A 60 7.40 -6.21 18.07
C GLN A 60 6.02 -5.59 18.34
N ARG A 61 5.00 -5.91 17.55
CA ARG A 61 3.66 -5.35 17.72
C ARG A 61 2.89 -6.12 18.78
N LYS A 62 2.52 -5.43 19.84
CA LYS A 62 1.70 -6.02 20.92
C LYS A 62 0.23 -5.99 20.52
N GLY A 63 -0.47 -7.11 20.77
CA GLY A 63 -1.91 -7.19 20.55
C GLY A 63 -2.34 -7.40 19.10
N HIS A 64 -1.42 -7.30 18.16
CA HIS A 64 -1.70 -7.57 16.77
C HIS A 64 -0.61 -8.47 16.21
N TYR A 65 -0.97 -9.67 15.85
CA TYR A 65 -0.03 -10.55 15.20
C TYR A 65 -0.71 -11.26 14.04
N MET A 66 0.04 -11.46 13.00
CA MET A 66 -0.31 -12.31 11.88
C MET A 66 0.54 -13.57 12.03
N LYS A 67 -0.04 -14.73 11.79
CA LYS A 67 0.74 -15.96 11.81
C LYS A 67 1.79 -15.93 10.72
N ILE A 68 2.95 -16.53 10.98
CA ILE A 68 4.06 -16.58 10.03
C ILE A 68 3.61 -17.16 8.69
N ASP A 69 2.73 -18.17 8.71
CA ASP A 69 2.22 -18.80 7.49
C ASP A 69 1.42 -17.83 6.64
N MET A 70 0.65 -16.94 7.26
CA MET A 70 -0.10 -15.91 6.54
C MET A 70 0.85 -14.90 5.89
N LEU A 71 1.91 -14.53 6.60
CA LEU A 71 2.90 -13.61 6.05
C LEU A 71 3.62 -14.24 4.85
N LYS A 72 4.01 -15.51 4.96
CA LYS A 72 4.62 -16.25 3.84
C LYS A 72 3.68 -16.28 2.64
N SER A 73 2.41 -16.57 2.88
CA SER A 73 1.40 -16.62 1.82
C SER A 73 1.27 -15.27 1.13
N GLN A 74 1.28 -14.17 1.88
CA GLN A 74 1.20 -12.84 1.31
C GLN A 74 2.42 -12.51 0.44
N PHE A 75 3.62 -12.86 0.89
CA PHE A 75 4.82 -12.65 0.09
C PHE A 75 4.83 -13.50 -1.18
N GLU A 76 4.34 -14.72 -1.11
CA GLU A 76 4.23 -15.59 -2.28
C GLU A 76 3.20 -15.07 -3.29
N THR A 77 2.12 -14.49 -2.79
CA THR A 77 1.04 -13.96 -3.62
C THR A 77 1.39 -12.61 -4.22
N LEU A 78 2.25 -11.85 -3.55
CA LEU A 78 2.59 -10.48 -3.96
C LEU A 78 3.19 -10.44 -5.37
N GLU A 79 2.55 -9.64 -6.22
CA GLU A 79 3.12 -9.25 -7.50
C GLU A 79 3.71 -7.86 -7.31
N VAL A 80 5.03 -7.80 -7.21
CA VAL A 80 5.74 -6.54 -6.97
C VAL A 80 5.44 -5.59 -8.13
N PRO A 81 4.96 -4.36 -7.85
CA PRO A 81 4.70 -3.39 -8.92
C PRO A 81 5.96 -3.10 -9.72
N GLY A 82 5.85 -3.21 -11.04
CA GLY A 82 6.95 -2.91 -11.93
C GLY A 82 6.94 -1.45 -12.38
N GLN A 83 7.92 -1.10 -13.20
CA GLN A 83 8.05 0.26 -13.71
C GLN A 83 6.88 0.71 -14.58
N TYR A 84 6.10 -0.23 -15.09
CA TYR A 84 4.92 0.09 -15.91
C TYR A 84 3.75 0.59 -15.08
N GLU A 85 3.77 0.35 -13.77
CA GLU A 85 2.78 0.91 -12.87
C GLU A 85 3.28 2.27 -12.39
N SER A 86 3.13 3.28 -13.24
CA SER A 86 3.69 4.62 -12.99
C SER A 86 3.04 5.36 -11.83
N ASP A 87 1.87 4.91 -11.38
CA ASP A 87 1.16 5.48 -10.23
C ASP A 87 1.56 4.82 -8.90
N VAL A 88 2.51 3.92 -8.92
CA VAL A 88 3.02 3.26 -7.72
C VAL A 88 4.34 3.89 -7.31
N ILE A 89 4.42 4.30 -6.06
CA ILE A 89 5.64 4.86 -5.47
C ILE A 89 6.17 3.85 -4.47
N HIS A 90 7.41 3.40 -4.66
CA HIS A 90 8.06 2.45 -3.76
C HIS A 90 8.66 3.20 -2.58
N VAL A 91 8.32 2.78 -1.37
CA VAL A 91 8.85 3.37 -0.14
C VAL A 91 9.51 2.27 0.68
N ASP A 92 10.81 2.41 0.90
CA ASP A 92 11.59 1.47 1.73
C ASP A 92 11.17 1.65 3.20
N ILE A 93 10.84 0.55 3.87
CA ILE A 93 10.42 0.57 5.26
C ILE A 93 11.55 0.26 6.25
N SER A 94 12.80 0.21 5.80
CA SER A 94 13.94 0.03 6.71
C SER A 94 14.14 1.25 7.60
N GLY A 95 14.78 1.04 8.74
CA GLY A 95 15.01 2.12 9.70
C GLY A 95 13.90 2.24 10.74
N SER A 96 13.83 3.40 11.40
CA SER A 96 12.83 3.64 12.42
C SER A 96 11.46 3.95 11.83
N PHE A 97 10.44 3.85 12.66
CA PHE A 97 9.08 4.25 12.28
C PHE A 97 9.05 5.70 11.79
N GLU A 98 9.72 6.59 12.51
CA GLU A 98 9.78 8.01 12.16
C GLU A 98 10.43 8.23 10.80
N GLN A 99 11.47 7.46 10.47
CA GLN A 99 12.14 7.56 9.18
C GLN A 99 11.23 7.09 8.05
N VAL A 100 10.44 6.05 8.26
CA VAL A 100 9.48 5.57 7.27
C VAL A 100 8.40 6.62 7.03
N VAL A 101 7.87 7.21 8.10
CA VAL A 101 6.86 8.27 8.00
C VAL A 101 7.42 9.46 7.22
N GLU A 102 8.66 9.87 7.50
CA GLU A 102 9.31 10.96 6.77
C GLU A 102 9.41 10.68 5.28
N ARG A 103 9.79 9.45 4.91
CA ARG A 103 9.85 9.05 3.49
C ARG A 103 8.49 9.13 2.82
N CYS A 104 7.45 8.67 3.51
CA CYS A 104 6.08 8.75 2.98
C CYS A 104 5.65 10.20 2.79
N VAL A 105 5.91 11.06 3.76
CA VAL A 105 5.56 12.47 3.68
C VAL A 105 6.28 13.15 2.52
N GLU A 106 7.57 12.84 2.33
CA GLU A 106 8.35 13.43 1.25
C GLU A 106 7.78 13.10 -0.14
N VAL A 107 7.32 11.86 -0.34
CA VAL A 107 6.76 11.47 -1.64
C VAL A 107 5.34 11.95 -1.82
N LEU A 108 4.61 12.24 -0.75
CA LEU A 108 3.23 12.72 -0.81
C LEU A 108 3.13 14.23 -1.01
N LYS A 109 4.09 15.01 -0.50
CA LYS A 109 4.07 16.47 -0.61
C LYS A 109 3.83 16.99 -2.01
N PRO A 110 4.55 16.49 -3.05
CA PRO A 110 4.32 16.99 -4.40
C PRO A 110 2.96 16.63 -4.99
N LEU A 111 2.26 15.68 -4.38
CA LEU A 111 1.00 15.15 -4.90
C LEU A 111 -0.24 15.83 -4.29
N ILE A 112 -0.05 16.61 -3.24
CA ILE A 112 -1.15 17.25 -2.51
C ILE A 112 -1.25 18.75 -2.82
#